data_568f9e163909ec1b3e2e09a23696d9c2
#
_entry.id   568f9e163909ec1b3e2e09a23696d9c2
#
_cell.length_a   1.000
_cell.length_b   1.000
_cell.length_c   1.000
_cell.angle_alpha   90.00
_cell.angle_beta   90.00
_cell.angle_gamma   90.00
#
_symmetry.space_group_name_H-M   'P 1'
#
loop_
_entity.id
_entity.type
_entity.pdbx_description
1 polymer ?
#
loop_
_entity_poly.entity_id
_entity_poly.type
_entity_poly.pdbx_seq_one_letter_code
_entity_poly.pdbx_strand_id
1 'polypeptide(L)'
;TQFASSAASDVYKRQTLVHKGNIMKFTEGGFRDWGYTLAKEEFGATELDGGPWCTLTNPNTGNTIVIKDVIADAMLQQIITRPAEYSVLTTMNLNGDYISDALAAQVGGIGIAPGANINYDTGISIFEATHGTAPKYAGQDKVNPGSLILSAEMMLRHMGWKEAADLIVKGMEGAISNKTVTYDFERLMDDATLLSCSAFGAAMIQHM
;
A
#
# COMPACT_ATOMS: atom_id res chain seq x y z
N THR A 1 6.42 -3.01 16.84
CA THR A 1 5.63 -3.08 15.58
C THR A 1 4.37 -2.29 15.79
N GLN A 2 4.38 -1.02 15.43
CA GLN A 2 3.12 -0.27 15.43
C GLN A 2 2.21 -0.90 14.38
N PHE A 3 0.98 -1.24 14.76
CA PHE A 3 -0.10 -1.44 13.83
C PHE A 3 -0.08 -0.27 12.85
N ALA A 4 -0.19 -0.58 11.56
CA ALA A 4 -0.18 0.38 10.47
C ALA A 4 -0.79 1.71 10.92
N SER A 5 -0.04 2.77 10.77
CA SER A 5 -0.19 4.06 11.47
C SER A 5 -1.64 4.43 11.74
N SER A 6 -1.91 5.07 12.86
CA SER A 6 -3.24 5.57 13.23
C SER A 6 -3.95 6.29 12.07
N ALA A 7 -3.22 6.94 11.17
CA ALA A 7 -3.74 7.61 10.00
C ALA A 7 -4.40 6.67 8.97
N ALA A 8 -3.84 5.48 8.72
CA ALA A 8 -4.50 4.50 7.85
C ALA A 8 -5.76 3.92 8.50
N SER A 9 -5.74 3.72 9.83
CA SER A 9 -6.92 3.25 10.59
C SER A 9 -8.03 4.29 10.69
N ASP A 10 -7.72 5.59 10.53
CA ASP A 10 -8.71 6.66 10.60
C ASP A 10 -9.69 6.62 9.41
N VAL A 11 -9.20 6.22 8.25
CA VAL A 11 -9.99 6.12 7.02
C VAL A 11 -10.52 4.71 6.80
N TYR A 12 -9.76 3.67 7.23
CA TYR A 12 -10.03 2.27 6.94
C TYR A 12 -10.52 1.51 8.17
N LYS A 13 -11.67 0.83 8.01
CA LYS A 13 -12.37 0.13 9.09
C LYS A 13 -11.93 -1.33 9.29
N ARG A 14 -10.94 -1.81 8.54
CA ARG A 14 -10.56 -3.23 8.55
C ARG A 14 -9.05 -3.38 8.50
N GLN A 15 -8.50 -4.07 9.49
CA GLN A 15 -7.11 -4.47 9.51
C GLN A 15 -7.00 -5.98 9.42
N THR A 16 -6.16 -6.49 8.54
CA THR A 16 -6.00 -7.93 8.32
C THR A 16 -4.55 -8.34 8.53
N LEU A 17 -4.34 -9.25 9.47
CA LEU A 17 -3.06 -9.91 9.71
C LEU A 17 -2.92 -11.05 8.71
N VAL A 18 -1.95 -10.98 7.80
CA VAL A 18 -1.71 -12.04 6.81
C VAL A 18 -0.52 -12.88 7.23
N HIS A 19 -0.72 -14.18 7.34
CA HIS A 19 0.28 -15.10 7.86
C HIS A 19 0.14 -16.52 7.30
N LYS A 20 1.17 -17.35 7.46
CA LYS A 20 1.14 -18.79 7.18
C LYS A 20 1.30 -19.62 8.48
N GLY A 21 0.70 -19.18 9.57
CA GLY A 21 0.84 -19.75 10.90
C GLY A 21 0.35 -21.19 11.07
N ASN A 22 -0.49 -21.69 10.16
CA ASN A 22 -0.90 -23.09 10.13
C ASN A 22 0.25 -24.05 9.76
N ILE A 23 1.28 -23.56 9.05
CA ILE A 23 2.49 -24.30 8.67
C ILE A 23 3.68 -23.81 9.50
N MET A 24 3.99 -22.53 9.47
CA MET A 24 5.11 -21.90 10.18
C MET A 24 4.65 -21.42 11.56
N LYS A 25 4.42 -22.37 12.46
CA LYS A 25 3.69 -22.14 13.73
C LYS A 25 4.38 -21.16 14.66
N PHE A 26 5.72 -21.18 14.74
CA PHE A 26 6.48 -20.36 15.70
C PHE A 26 6.81 -18.96 15.20
N THR A 27 6.93 -18.77 13.90
CA THR A 27 7.22 -17.47 13.27
C THR A 27 5.95 -16.78 12.82
N GLU A 28 5.31 -17.28 11.79
CA GLU A 28 4.07 -16.72 11.22
C GLU A 28 2.87 -16.82 12.19
N GLY A 29 2.78 -17.95 12.92
CA GLY A 29 1.79 -18.12 13.98
C GLY A 29 2.04 -17.18 15.16
N GLY A 30 3.30 -17.01 15.55
CA GLY A 30 3.69 -16.02 16.56
C GLY A 30 3.34 -14.60 16.13
N PHE A 31 3.58 -14.21 14.87
CA PHE A 31 3.20 -12.91 14.33
C PHE A 31 1.69 -12.65 14.49
N ARG A 32 0.85 -13.63 14.11
CA ARG A 32 -0.61 -13.53 14.30
C ARG A 32 -0.97 -13.34 15.77
N ASP A 33 -0.44 -14.17 16.65
CA ASP A 33 -0.78 -14.18 18.07
C ASP A 33 -0.33 -12.86 18.74
N TRP A 34 0.85 -12.37 18.42
CA TRP A 34 1.34 -11.07 18.89
C TRP A 34 0.49 -9.91 18.37
N GLY A 35 0.00 -10.01 17.14
CA GLY A 35 -0.91 -9.01 16.58
C GLY A 35 -2.21 -8.88 17.39
N TYR A 36 -2.82 -10.00 17.76
CA TYR A 36 -4.01 -9.99 18.61
C TYR A 36 -3.72 -9.57 20.05
N THR A 37 -2.59 -10.01 20.61
CA THR A 37 -2.15 -9.60 21.96
C THR A 37 -1.97 -8.09 22.02
N LEU A 38 -1.23 -7.52 21.06
CA LEU A 38 -1.02 -6.07 20.99
C LEU A 38 -2.34 -5.30 20.85
N ALA A 39 -3.25 -5.79 19.99
CA ALA A 39 -4.57 -5.16 19.81
C ALA A 39 -5.36 -5.08 21.12
N LYS A 40 -5.31 -6.13 21.95
CA LYS A 40 -6.01 -6.20 23.23
C LYS A 40 -5.32 -5.38 24.31
N GLU A 41 -4.01 -5.54 24.47
CA GLU A 41 -3.26 -4.95 25.59
C GLU A 41 -3.01 -3.44 25.39
N GLU A 42 -2.66 -3.00 24.18
CA GLU A 42 -2.30 -1.60 23.93
C GLU A 42 -3.49 -0.77 23.41
N PHE A 43 -4.43 -1.39 22.70
CA PHE A 43 -5.55 -0.67 22.08
C PHE A 43 -6.94 -1.02 22.65
N GLY A 44 -7.00 -1.89 23.64
CA GLY A 44 -8.25 -2.24 24.32
C GLY A 44 -9.26 -2.97 23.43
N ALA A 45 -8.77 -3.70 22.40
CA ALA A 45 -9.65 -4.45 21.52
C ALA A 45 -10.39 -5.58 22.26
N THR A 46 -11.65 -5.79 21.90
CA THR A 46 -12.50 -6.85 22.46
C THR A 46 -12.75 -7.94 21.43
N GLU A 47 -12.86 -9.18 21.89
CA GLU A 47 -13.12 -10.32 21.02
C GLU A 47 -14.46 -10.20 20.30
N LEU A 48 -14.47 -10.57 19.02
CA LEU A 48 -15.64 -10.62 18.17
C LEU A 48 -16.10 -12.08 18.03
N ASP A 49 -17.33 -12.36 18.34
CA ASP A 49 -17.98 -13.68 18.16
C ASP A 49 -17.21 -14.88 18.76
N GLY A 50 -16.53 -14.66 19.90
CA GLY A 50 -15.76 -15.69 20.58
C GLY A 50 -14.30 -15.86 20.10
N GLY A 51 -13.81 -14.89 19.38
CA GLY A 51 -12.39 -14.81 18.97
C GLY A 51 -11.98 -15.72 17.79
N PRO A 52 -10.74 -15.64 17.30
CA PRO A 52 -9.67 -14.71 17.72
C PRO A 52 -9.84 -13.29 17.21
N TRP A 53 -10.73 -13.07 16.22
CA TRP A 53 -11.00 -11.75 15.68
C TRP A 53 -11.43 -10.78 16.78
N CYS A 54 -11.07 -9.53 16.64
CA CYS A 54 -11.39 -8.52 17.62
C CYS A 54 -11.78 -7.18 16.97
N THR A 55 -12.43 -6.35 17.79
CA THR A 55 -12.82 -4.99 17.42
C THR A 55 -12.32 -3.99 18.43
N LEU A 56 -12.04 -2.78 17.96
CA LEU A 56 -11.78 -1.62 18.80
C LEU A 56 -12.46 -0.39 18.22
N THR A 57 -12.69 0.62 19.06
CA THR A 57 -13.18 1.93 18.62
C THR A 57 -11.98 2.88 18.53
N ASN A 58 -11.78 3.50 17.39
CA ASN A 58 -10.75 4.51 17.22
C ASN A 58 -11.10 5.74 18.09
N PRO A 59 -10.27 6.12 19.06
CA PRO A 59 -10.58 7.21 19.98
C PRO A 59 -10.66 8.58 19.32
N ASN A 60 -10.02 8.77 18.16
CA ASN A 60 -9.97 10.04 17.45
C ASN A 60 -11.19 10.24 16.54
N THR A 61 -11.70 9.16 15.93
CA THR A 61 -12.75 9.24 14.91
C THR A 61 -14.08 8.63 15.34
N GLY A 62 -14.09 7.83 16.42
CA GLY A 62 -15.25 7.04 16.84
C GLY A 62 -15.58 5.84 15.93
N ASN A 63 -14.80 5.60 14.90
CA ASN A 63 -15.02 4.48 13.98
C ASN A 63 -14.65 3.14 14.62
N THR A 64 -15.46 2.12 14.34
CA THR A 64 -15.12 0.73 14.71
C THR A 64 -14.12 0.15 13.72
N ILE A 65 -13.00 -0.36 14.22
CA ILE A 65 -11.98 -1.08 13.47
C ILE A 65 -12.12 -2.56 13.76
N VAL A 66 -12.23 -3.38 12.71
CA VAL A 66 -12.22 -4.84 12.82
C VAL A 66 -10.81 -5.33 12.52
N ILE A 67 -10.25 -6.13 13.44
CA ILE A 67 -8.95 -6.79 13.27
C ILE A 67 -9.23 -8.28 13.06
N LYS A 68 -8.80 -8.81 11.93
CA LYS A 68 -8.95 -10.22 11.55
C LYS A 68 -7.64 -10.78 11.03
N ASP A 69 -7.56 -12.09 10.87
CA ASP A 69 -6.44 -12.74 10.22
C ASP A 69 -6.88 -13.53 8.99
N VAL A 70 -5.95 -13.71 8.06
CA VAL A 70 -6.14 -14.55 6.86
C VAL A 70 -4.83 -15.28 6.56
N ILE A 71 -4.95 -16.56 6.24
CA ILE A 71 -3.81 -17.36 5.79
C ILE A 71 -3.34 -16.88 4.41
N ALA A 72 -2.02 -16.79 4.20
CA ALA A 72 -1.39 -16.13 3.06
C ALA A 72 -1.88 -16.66 1.69
N ASP A 73 -2.04 -17.96 1.51
CA ASP A 73 -2.57 -18.54 0.27
C ASP A 73 -4.04 -18.16 0.02
N ALA A 74 -4.85 -18.11 1.08
CA ALA A 74 -6.22 -17.59 0.96
C ALA A 74 -6.22 -16.09 0.63
N MET A 75 -5.28 -15.30 1.19
CA MET A 75 -5.13 -13.88 0.86
C MET A 75 -4.81 -13.68 -0.63
N LEU A 76 -3.84 -14.42 -1.19
CA LEU A 76 -3.50 -14.32 -2.61
C LEU A 76 -4.69 -14.59 -3.53
N GLN A 77 -5.60 -15.50 -3.13
CA GLN A 77 -6.86 -15.73 -3.83
C GLN A 77 -7.85 -14.57 -3.64
N GLN A 78 -7.98 -14.08 -2.41
CA GLN A 78 -9.02 -13.13 -2.03
C GLN A 78 -8.75 -11.71 -2.53
N ILE A 79 -7.51 -11.30 -2.68
CA ILE A 79 -7.16 -10.00 -3.29
C ILE A 79 -7.57 -9.92 -4.77
N ILE A 80 -7.76 -11.05 -5.44
CA ILE A 80 -8.24 -11.12 -6.83
C ILE A 80 -9.78 -11.18 -6.86
N THR A 81 -10.38 -12.03 -6.02
CA THR A 81 -11.81 -12.35 -6.11
C THR A 81 -12.72 -11.40 -5.34
N ARG A 82 -12.20 -10.74 -4.29
CA ARG A 82 -12.99 -9.84 -3.44
C ARG A 82 -12.13 -8.77 -2.73
N PRO A 83 -11.36 -7.97 -3.49
CA PRO A 83 -10.44 -6.98 -2.92
C PRO A 83 -11.13 -5.94 -2.03
N ALA A 84 -12.40 -5.62 -2.28
CA ALA A 84 -13.17 -4.65 -1.51
C ALA A 84 -13.42 -5.05 -0.03
N GLU A 85 -13.16 -6.29 0.34
CA GLU A 85 -13.26 -6.74 1.73
C GLU A 85 -12.06 -6.32 2.59
N TYR A 86 -10.99 -5.82 1.97
CA TYR A 86 -9.72 -5.49 2.61
C TYR A 86 -9.43 -3.99 2.55
N SER A 87 -8.82 -3.46 3.60
CA SER A 87 -8.43 -2.05 3.66
C SER A 87 -6.94 -1.92 3.97
N VAL A 88 -6.48 -2.48 5.09
CA VAL A 88 -5.08 -2.48 5.49
C VAL A 88 -4.63 -3.91 5.70
N LEU A 89 -3.54 -4.30 5.09
CA LEU A 89 -2.89 -5.59 5.27
C LEU A 89 -1.62 -5.40 6.09
N THR A 90 -1.49 -6.20 7.15
CA THR A 90 -0.28 -6.26 7.97
C THR A 90 0.35 -7.63 7.81
N THR A 91 1.59 -7.68 7.40
CA THR A 91 2.29 -8.92 7.06
C THR A 91 3.70 -8.93 7.64
N MET A 92 4.31 -10.10 7.70
CA MET A 92 5.76 -10.20 7.77
C MET A 92 6.38 -9.83 6.41
N ASN A 93 7.65 -9.45 6.42
CA ASN A 93 8.38 -8.90 5.27
C ASN A 93 8.16 -9.71 3.97
N LEU A 94 8.43 -11.01 3.98
CA LEU A 94 8.35 -11.85 2.78
C LEU A 94 6.94 -11.92 2.18
N ASN A 95 5.93 -12.13 3.01
CA ASN A 95 4.53 -12.17 2.55
C ASN A 95 4.09 -10.80 2.03
N GLY A 96 4.56 -9.72 2.67
CA GLY A 96 4.27 -8.35 2.25
C GLY A 96 4.83 -8.02 0.87
N ASP A 97 6.07 -8.43 0.63
CA ASP A 97 6.74 -8.27 -0.66
C ASP A 97 5.95 -8.96 -1.80
N TYR A 98 5.58 -10.22 -1.61
CA TYR A 98 4.79 -10.95 -2.61
C TYR A 98 3.38 -10.34 -2.83
N ILE A 99 2.70 -9.95 -1.76
CA ILE A 99 1.33 -9.43 -1.84
C ILE A 99 1.31 -8.04 -2.44
N SER A 100 2.26 -7.17 -2.10
CA SER A 100 2.33 -5.81 -2.64
C SER A 100 2.54 -5.81 -4.15
N ASP A 101 3.42 -6.68 -4.66
CA ASP A 101 3.63 -6.82 -6.10
C ASP A 101 2.41 -7.40 -6.82
N ALA A 102 1.75 -8.39 -6.21
CA ALA A 102 0.51 -8.95 -6.76
C ALA A 102 -0.63 -7.92 -6.82
N LEU A 103 -0.75 -7.06 -5.81
CA LEU A 103 -1.70 -5.95 -5.78
C LEU A 103 -1.36 -4.87 -6.81
N ALA A 104 -0.08 -4.49 -6.90
CA ALA A 104 0.40 -3.55 -7.89
C ALA A 104 0.10 -4.02 -9.32
N ALA A 105 0.26 -5.32 -9.59
CA ALA A 105 -0.05 -5.90 -10.89
C ALA A 105 -1.53 -5.74 -11.30
N GLN A 106 -2.45 -5.75 -10.33
CA GLN A 106 -3.87 -5.59 -10.59
C GLN A 106 -4.28 -4.16 -10.98
N VAL A 107 -3.48 -3.16 -10.60
CA VAL A 107 -3.76 -1.74 -10.85
C VAL A 107 -2.86 -1.11 -11.91
N GLY A 108 -2.01 -1.89 -12.55
CA GLY A 108 -1.19 -1.41 -13.67
C GLY A 108 0.28 -1.84 -13.62
N GLY A 109 0.76 -2.36 -12.50
CA GLY A 109 2.11 -2.86 -12.31
C GLY A 109 2.92 -2.10 -11.25
N ILE A 110 4.11 -2.63 -10.97
CA ILE A 110 5.00 -2.10 -9.93
C ILE A 110 5.54 -0.69 -10.23
N GLY A 111 5.40 -0.22 -11.46
CA GLY A 111 5.82 1.14 -11.87
C GLY A 111 5.06 2.28 -11.18
N ILE A 112 3.98 1.98 -10.44
CA ILE A 112 3.19 2.96 -9.69
C ILE A 112 3.11 2.65 -8.19
N ALA A 113 3.72 1.56 -7.72
CA ALA A 113 3.64 1.19 -6.31
C ALA A 113 4.64 2.01 -5.47
N PRO A 114 4.18 2.87 -4.53
CA PRO A 114 5.08 3.62 -3.66
C PRO A 114 5.61 2.78 -2.51
N GLY A 115 6.76 3.17 -1.96
CA GLY A 115 7.36 2.53 -0.81
C GLY A 115 7.87 3.51 0.24
N ALA A 116 7.83 3.09 1.50
CA ALA A 116 8.41 3.82 2.61
C ALA A 116 8.92 2.87 3.69
N ASN A 117 10.07 3.21 4.26
CA ASN A 117 10.63 2.59 5.47
C ASN A 117 10.62 3.64 6.58
N ILE A 118 9.81 3.42 7.60
CA ILE A 118 9.58 4.40 8.67
C ILE A 118 9.95 3.80 10.02
N ASN A 119 10.85 4.46 10.75
CA ASN A 119 11.08 4.18 12.15
C ASN A 119 10.18 5.08 12.98
N TYR A 120 9.12 4.52 13.53
CA TYR A 120 8.12 5.28 14.28
C TYR A 120 8.60 5.76 15.66
N ASP A 121 9.69 5.19 16.20
CA ASP A 121 10.25 5.62 17.49
C ASP A 121 11.12 6.87 17.32
N THR A 122 11.88 6.95 16.22
CA THR A 122 12.80 8.06 15.97
C THR A 122 12.30 9.09 14.96
N GLY A 123 11.26 8.74 14.18
CA GLY A 123 10.73 9.55 13.09
C GLY A 123 11.58 9.51 11.81
N ILE A 124 12.71 8.78 11.80
CA ILE A 124 13.55 8.67 10.61
C ILE A 124 12.81 7.86 9.56
N SER A 125 12.72 8.41 8.34
CA SER A 125 11.95 7.84 7.25
C SER A 125 12.69 7.90 5.94
N ILE A 126 12.58 6.84 5.12
CA ILE A 126 13.11 6.74 3.76
C ILE A 126 11.95 6.41 2.85
N PHE A 127 11.80 7.17 1.76
CA PHE A 127 10.77 6.97 0.76
C PHE A 127 11.44 6.59 -0.56
N GLU A 128 11.06 5.46 -1.11
CA GLU A 128 11.72 4.90 -2.29
C GLU A 128 10.72 4.16 -3.17
N ALA A 129 11.07 3.98 -4.45
CA ALA A 129 10.30 3.11 -5.33
C ALA A 129 10.42 1.65 -4.85
N THR A 130 9.32 0.89 -4.94
CA THR A 130 9.31 -0.53 -4.53
C THR A 130 10.06 -1.44 -5.52
N HIS A 131 10.14 -1.05 -6.79
CA HIS A 131 10.84 -1.82 -7.83
C HIS A 131 12.36 -1.63 -7.79
N GLY A 132 13.10 -2.58 -8.36
CA GLY A 132 14.55 -2.51 -8.55
C GLY A 132 14.96 -1.49 -9.61
N THR A 133 16.28 -1.39 -9.84
CA THR A 133 16.90 -0.39 -10.73
C THR A 133 16.71 -0.64 -12.23
N ALA A 134 16.25 -1.83 -12.63
CA ALA A 134 15.98 -2.22 -14.02
C ALA A 134 17.07 -1.79 -15.02
N PRO A 135 18.34 -2.21 -14.87
CA PRO A 135 19.50 -1.66 -15.61
C PRO A 135 19.38 -1.78 -17.12
N LYS A 136 18.60 -2.75 -17.63
CA LYS A 136 18.36 -2.91 -19.07
C LYS A 136 17.60 -1.73 -19.71
N TYR A 137 16.95 -0.88 -18.92
CA TYR A 137 16.23 0.30 -19.39
C TYR A 137 16.98 1.60 -19.14
N ALA A 138 18.20 1.53 -18.56
CA ALA A 138 18.99 2.71 -18.26
C ALA A 138 19.24 3.56 -19.53
N GLY A 139 19.03 4.87 -19.43
CA GLY A 139 19.23 5.81 -20.52
C GLY A 139 18.19 5.78 -21.66
N GLN A 140 17.11 4.98 -21.54
CA GLN A 140 16.10 4.87 -22.59
C GLN A 140 14.91 5.82 -22.42
N ASP A 141 14.82 6.55 -21.33
CA ASP A 141 13.68 7.44 -21.00
C ASP A 141 12.30 6.75 -21.14
N LYS A 142 12.21 5.47 -20.73
CA LYS A 142 11.07 4.61 -21.06
C LYS A 142 10.21 4.21 -19.87
N VAL A 143 10.83 4.00 -18.68
CA VAL A 143 10.12 3.45 -17.53
C VAL A 143 9.08 4.41 -16.95
N ASN A 144 8.06 3.86 -16.31
CA ASN A 144 7.08 4.65 -15.58
C ASN A 144 7.73 5.26 -14.31
N PRO A 145 7.74 6.58 -14.12
CA PRO A 145 8.31 7.20 -12.93
C PRO A 145 7.32 7.24 -11.73
N GLY A 146 6.12 6.70 -11.91
CA GLY A 146 4.99 6.84 -10.96
C GLY A 146 5.32 6.32 -9.57
N SER A 147 6.03 5.18 -9.45
CA SER A 147 6.41 4.63 -8.15
C SER A 147 7.26 5.61 -7.33
N LEU A 148 8.28 6.21 -7.94
CA LEU A 148 9.13 7.20 -7.27
C LEU A 148 8.36 8.49 -6.97
N ILE A 149 7.52 8.95 -7.89
CA ILE A 149 6.70 10.16 -7.71
C ILE A 149 5.69 9.96 -6.59
N LEU A 150 5.00 8.81 -6.52
CA LEU A 150 4.07 8.50 -5.43
C LEU A 150 4.78 8.25 -4.10
N SER A 151 6.03 7.76 -4.11
CA SER A 151 6.84 7.72 -2.89
C SER A 151 7.17 9.12 -2.37
N ALA A 152 7.43 10.08 -3.27
CA ALA A 152 7.57 11.49 -2.91
C ALA A 152 6.25 12.10 -2.41
N GLU A 153 5.11 11.71 -2.96
CA GLU A 153 3.79 12.08 -2.46
C GLU A 153 3.58 11.61 -1.02
N MET A 154 3.89 10.34 -0.72
CA MET A 154 3.85 9.81 0.64
C MET A 154 4.78 10.58 1.59
N MET A 155 5.98 10.97 1.13
CA MET A 155 6.91 11.79 1.91
C MET A 155 6.30 13.14 2.25
N LEU A 156 5.70 13.82 1.28
CA LEU A 156 5.04 15.11 1.51
C LEU A 156 3.88 15.00 2.51
N ARG A 157 3.06 13.95 2.42
CA ARG A 157 2.02 13.68 3.42
C ARG A 157 2.60 13.42 4.80
N HIS A 158 3.67 12.64 4.88
CA HIS A 158 4.35 12.37 6.15
C HIS A 158 4.89 13.65 6.80
N MET A 159 5.37 14.59 5.99
CA MET A 159 5.82 15.92 6.43
C MET A 159 4.67 16.89 6.74
N GLY A 160 3.42 16.53 6.46
CA GLY A 160 2.24 17.38 6.65
C GLY A 160 1.95 18.34 5.49
N TRP A 161 2.65 18.25 4.37
CA TRP A 161 2.48 19.11 3.18
C TRP A 161 1.40 18.54 2.26
N LYS A 162 0.18 18.50 2.77
CA LYS A 162 -0.96 17.82 2.15
C LYS A 162 -1.34 18.40 0.80
N GLU A 163 -1.35 19.72 0.67
CA GLU A 163 -1.71 20.40 -0.58
C GLU A 163 -0.72 20.06 -1.70
N ALA A 164 0.57 19.98 -1.40
CA ALA A 164 1.58 19.57 -2.37
C ALA A 164 1.42 18.10 -2.79
N ALA A 165 1.10 17.21 -1.84
CA ALA A 165 0.81 15.82 -2.12
C ALA A 165 -0.45 15.67 -3.00
N ASP A 166 -1.52 16.43 -2.70
CA ASP A 166 -2.76 16.41 -3.48
C ASP A 166 -2.56 16.88 -4.92
N LEU A 167 -1.66 17.84 -5.17
CA LEU A 167 -1.29 18.25 -6.53
C LEU A 167 -0.63 17.13 -7.33
N ILE A 168 0.24 16.33 -6.70
CA ILE A 168 0.85 15.16 -7.36
C ILE A 168 -0.22 14.15 -7.76
N VAL A 169 -1.13 13.81 -6.86
CA VAL A 169 -2.24 12.89 -7.14
C VAL A 169 -3.09 13.42 -8.29
N LYS A 170 -3.49 14.68 -8.23
CA LYS A 170 -4.29 15.34 -9.28
C LYS A 170 -3.59 15.31 -10.65
N GLY A 171 -2.28 15.60 -10.67
CA GLY A 171 -1.48 15.55 -11.89
C GLY A 171 -1.44 14.16 -12.50
N MET A 172 -1.24 13.12 -11.68
CA MET A 172 -1.24 11.72 -12.12
C MET A 172 -2.63 11.29 -12.64
N GLU A 173 -3.69 11.58 -11.89
CA GLU A 173 -5.07 11.31 -12.31
C GLU A 173 -5.41 11.98 -13.64
N GLY A 174 -4.97 13.23 -13.83
CA GLY A 174 -5.16 13.97 -15.06
C GLY A 174 -4.45 13.33 -16.26
N ALA A 175 -3.18 12.96 -16.11
CA ALA A 175 -2.42 12.32 -17.18
C ALA A 175 -3.03 10.95 -17.56
N ILE A 176 -3.38 10.12 -16.57
CA ILE A 176 -3.99 8.80 -16.81
C ILE A 176 -5.38 8.93 -17.42
N SER A 177 -6.22 9.83 -16.93
CA SER A 177 -7.58 10.05 -17.46
C SER A 177 -7.58 10.55 -18.91
N ASN A 178 -6.56 11.33 -19.28
CA ASN A 178 -6.36 11.77 -20.67
C ASN A 178 -5.65 10.71 -21.54
N LYS A 179 -5.39 9.51 -20.98
CA LYS A 179 -4.71 8.41 -21.67
C LYS A 179 -3.32 8.77 -22.21
N THR A 180 -2.62 9.71 -21.57
CA THR A 180 -1.24 10.10 -21.87
C THR A 180 -0.31 9.42 -20.88
N VAL A 181 0.19 8.24 -21.22
CA VAL A 181 0.74 7.29 -20.26
C VAL A 181 2.04 6.63 -20.76
N THR A 182 2.76 6.01 -19.86
CA THR A 182 3.95 5.19 -20.19
C THR A 182 3.57 3.81 -20.74
N TYR A 183 4.52 3.08 -21.29
CA TYR A 183 4.34 1.82 -22.02
C TYR A 183 3.62 0.72 -21.23
N ASP A 184 3.73 0.71 -19.91
CA ASP A 184 3.12 -0.27 -19.01
C ASP A 184 1.61 -0.10 -18.92
N PHE A 185 1.12 1.15 -18.92
CA PHE A 185 -0.30 1.47 -19.00
C PHE A 185 -0.84 1.45 -20.44
N GLU A 186 -0.07 1.97 -21.39
CA GLU A 186 -0.49 2.07 -22.78
C GLU A 186 -0.96 0.72 -23.33
N ARG A 187 -0.21 -0.36 -23.06
CA ARG A 187 -0.57 -1.72 -23.48
C ARG A 187 -1.86 -2.27 -22.84
N LEU A 188 -2.40 -1.61 -21.82
CA LEU A 188 -3.62 -2.01 -21.08
C LEU A 188 -4.82 -1.11 -21.40
N MET A 189 -4.62 -0.10 -22.25
CA MET A 189 -5.63 0.91 -22.55
C MET A 189 -5.83 1.02 -24.07
N ASP A 190 -7.09 1.04 -24.49
CA ASP A 190 -7.42 1.37 -25.89
C ASP A 190 -7.23 2.88 -26.15
N ASP A 191 -6.68 3.21 -27.32
CA ASP A 191 -6.47 4.59 -27.78
C ASP A 191 -5.60 5.46 -26.86
N ALA A 192 -4.64 4.87 -26.16
CA ALA A 192 -3.71 5.60 -25.33
C ALA A 192 -2.56 6.20 -26.13
N THR A 193 -2.06 7.36 -25.70
CA THR A 193 -0.88 8.01 -26.23
C THR A 193 0.33 7.59 -25.41
N LEU A 194 1.26 6.89 -26.06
CA LEU A 194 2.51 6.47 -25.43
C LEU A 194 3.43 7.67 -25.17
N LEU A 195 3.82 7.86 -23.91
CA LEU A 195 4.80 8.86 -23.49
C LEU A 195 6.10 8.21 -22.98
N SER A 196 7.18 8.95 -23.11
CA SER A 196 8.43 8.62 -22.41
C SER A 196 8.33 8.93 -20.92
N CYS A 197 9.30 8.48 -20.12
CA CYS A 197 9.37 8.77 -18.68
C CYS A 197 9.31 10.28 -18.41
N SER A 198 10.16 11.06 -19.08
CA SER A 198 10.22 12.52 -18.92
C SER A 198 8.96 13.23 -19.42
N ALA A 199 8.39 12.78 -20.56
CA ALA A 199 7.17 13.33 -21.11
C ALA A 199 5.94 13.05 -20.21
N PHE A 200 5.88 11.89 -19.54
CA PHE A 200 4.84 11.59 -18.60
C PHE A 200 4.90 12.51 -17.37
N GLY A 201 6.11 12.75 -16.82
CA GLY A 201 6.29 13.75 -15.76
C GLY A 201 5.82 15.15 -16.17
N ALA A 202 6.14 15.57 -17.41
CA ALA A 202 5.67 16.86 -17.95
C ALA A 202 4.14 16.91 -18.11
N ALA A 203 3.51 15.81 -18.56
CA ALA A 203 2.06 15.70 -18.65
C ALA A 203 1.38 15.82 -17.29
N MET A 204 1.94 15.17 -16.26
CA MET A 204 1.44 15.31 -14.88
C MET A 204 1.46 16.77 -14.42
N ILE A 205 2.55 17.51 -14.66
CA ILE A 205 2.69 18.92 -14.26
C ILE A 205 1.60 19.80 -14.92
N GLN A 206 1.21 19.49 -16.15
CA GLN A 206 0.15 20.24 -16.85
C GLN A 206 -1.24 20.09 -16.20
N HIS A 207 -1.44 19.05 -15.40
CA HIS A 207 -2.71 18.75 -14.73
C HIS A 207 -2.72 19.12 -13.24
N MET A 208 -1.59 19.58 -12.67
CA MET A 208 -1.51 20.09 -11.31
C MET A 208 -2.20 21.46 -11.20
#